data_175f053bf1915ed02625caef3acbda48
#
_entry.id   175f053bf1915ed02625caef3acbda48
#
_cell.length_a   1.000
_cell.length_b   1.000
_cell.length_c   1.000
_cell.angle_alpha   90.00
_cell.angle_beta   90.00
_cell.angle_gamma   90.00
#
_symmetry.space_group_name_H-M   'P 1'
#
loop_
_entity.id
_entity.type
_entity.pdbx_description
1 polymer ?
#
loop_
_entity_poly.entity_id
_entity_poly.type
_entity_poly.pdbx_seq_one_letter_code
_entity_poly.pdbx_strand_id
1 'polypeptide(L)'
;MTFGAWSEAKTTLAHLAAKVTQVSQPVDISPEAIPQRLNKKAMAFLQDMIRQTLAQLHALDPVCDDGLFPSFTKVYLADRTGLALPEARHKTFPGAGGSAAKAGATMQAVWDSKSSLFGHFALTPWNIPDQRYSDQGVA
;
A
#
# COMPACT_ATOMS: atom_id res chain seq x y z
N MET A 1 -4.36 -4.64 15.36
CA MET A 1 -3.24 -3.66 15.49
C MET A 1 -3.37 -2.66 14.36
N THR A 2 -3.82 -1.47 14.64
CA THR A 2 -3.90 -0.39 13.64
C THR A 2 -2.50 0.16 13.42
N PHE A 3 -1.98 0.05 12.21
CA PHE A 3 -0.77 0.74 11.78
C PHE A 3 -1.04 2.25 11.68
N GLY A 4 -1.28 2.90 12.82
CA GLY A 4 -1.64 4.31 12.90
C GLY A 4 -0.54 5.30 12.54
N ALA A 5 0.62 4.83 12.05
CA ALA A 5 1.72 5.73 11.69
C ALA A 5 1.43 6.62 10.48
N TRP A 6 0.49 6.24 9.63
CA TRP A 6 0.15 6.96 8.40
C TRP A 6 -1.04 7.91 8.55
N SER A 7 -1.80 7.81 9.64
CA SER A 7 -2.95 8.68 9.91
C SER A 7 -2.59 10.00 10.60
N GLU A 8 -1.35 10.14 11.08
CA GLU A 8 -0.91 11.37 11.75
C GLU A 8 -0.31 12.34 10.72
N ALA A 9 -0.88 13.52 10.61
CA ALA A 9 -0.53 14.55 9.63
C ALA A 9 0.94 15.06 9.72
N LYS A 10 1.71 14.67 10.74
CA LYS A 10 3.11 15.04 10.96
C LYS A 10 3.89 13.91 11.63
N THR A 11 4.06 12.80 10.94
CA THR A 11 4.96 11.74 11.45
C THR A 11 6.42 12.15 11.27
N THR A 12 7.14 12.39 12.36
CA THR A 12 8.58 12.69 12.35
C THR A 12 9.41 11.42 12.48
N LEU A 13 10.69 11.46 12.08
CA LEU A 13 11.61 10.32 12.26
C LEU A 13 11.76 9.94 13.75
N ALA A 14 11.74 10.92 14.65
CA ALA A 14 11.75 10.68 16.09
C ALA A 14 10.52 9.89 16.55
N HIS A 15 9.35 10.25 16.04
CA HIS A 15 8.11 9.53 16.35
C HIS A 15 8.13 8.10 15.81
N LEU A 16 8.64 7.89 14.60
CA LEU A 16 8.82 6.54 14.05
C LEU A 16 9.81 5.72 14.88
N ALA A 17 10.95 6.32 15.28
CA ALA A 17 11.92 5.66 16.14
C ALA A 17 11.30 5.21 17.46
N ALA A 18 10.57 6.10 18.15
CA ALA A 18 9.87 5.78 19.39
C ALA A 18 8.86 4.64 19.23
N LYS A 19 8.07 4.64 18.13
CA LYS A 19 7.13 3.55 17.85
C LYS A 19 7.83 2.21 17.60
N VAL A 20 8.94 2.21 16.86
CA VAL A 20 9.71 0.97 16.60
C VAL A 20 10.32 0.45 17.89
N THR A 21 10.92 1.30 18.72
CA THR A 21 11.44 0.91 20.04
C THR A 21 10.36 0.32 20.93
N GLN A 22 9.16 0.90 20.92
CA GLN A 22 8.03 0.39 21.69
C GLN A 22 7.59 -1.01 21.27
N VAL A 23 7.64 -1.32 19.97
CA VAL A 23 7.20 -2.61 19.41
C VAL A 23 8.30 -3.68 19.49
N SER A 24 9.56 -3.27 19.35
CA SER A 24 10.71 -4.17 19.18
C SER A 24 11.63 -4.21 20.41
N GLN A 25 11.07 -4.12 21.61
CA GLN A 25 11.91 -4.22 22.82
C GLN A 25 12.78 -5.49 22.80
N PRO A 26 14.06 -5.43 23.15
CA PRO A 26 14.82 -4.32 23.80
C PRO A 26 15.60 -3.41 22.84
N VAL A 27 15.20 -3.29 21.60
CA VAL A 27 15.98 -2.55 20.59
C VAL A 27 15.68 -1.05 20.66
N ASP A 28 16.68 -0.24 21.00
CA ASP A 28 16.61 1.21 20.89
C ASP A 28 17.11 1.68 19.52
N ILE A 29 16.31 2.45 18.81
CA ILE A 29 16.60 2.91 17.45
C ILE A 29 16.62 4.44 17.43
N SER A 30 17.76 5.00 17.05
CA SER A 30 17.85 6.45 16.87
C SER A 30 17.04 6.91 15.62
N PRO A 31 16.54 8.14 15.60
CA PRO A 31 15.83 8.69 14.43
C PRO A 31 16.63 8.62 13.14
N GLU A 32 17.95 8.80 13.21
CA GLU A 32 18.87 8.78 12.07
C GLU A 32 19.05 7.36 11.49
N ALA A 33 18.87 6.34 12.31
CA ALA A 33 19.00 4.96 11.87
C ALA A 33 17.84 4.51 10.95
N ILE A 34 16.68 5.17 11.03
CA ILE A 34 15.50 4.82 10.22
C ILE A 34 15.75 5.05 8.73
N PRO A 35 16.13 6.27 8.25
CA PRO A 35 16.38 6.47 6.83
C PRO A 35 17.53 5.63 6.27
N GLN A 36 18.53 5.30 7.09
CA GLN A 36 19.62 4.42 6.68
C GLN A 36 19.16 2.97 6.43
N ARG A 37 18.14 2.52 7.16
CA ARG A 37 17.54 1.20 6.99
C ARG A 37 16.49 1.15 5.87
N LEU A 38 15.88 2.28 5.52
CA LEU A 38 14.94 2.39 4.38
C LEU A 38 15.72 2.43 3.05
N ASN A 39 16.37 1.34 2.72
CA ASN A 39 17.19 1.17 1.52
C ASN A 39 16.61 0.11 0.59
N LYS A 40 17.28 -0.15 -0.55
CA LYS A 40 16.82 -1.14 -1.54
C LYS A 40 16.65 -2.55 -0.95
N LYS A 41 17.48 -2.95 0.02
CA LYS A 41 17.36 -4.26 0.67
C LYS A 41 16.10 -4.36 1.53
N ALA A 42 15.80 -3.30 2.30
CA ALA A 42 14.56 -3.24 3.08
C ALA A 42 13.32 -3.24 2.16
N MET A 43 13.38 -2.54 1.03
CA MET A 43 12.29 -2.55 0.05
C MET A 43 12.06 -3.94 -0.54
N ALA A 44 13.14 -4.64 -0.95
CA ALA A 44 13.05 -6.01 -1.45
C ALA A 44 12.48 -6.97 -0.39
N PHE A 45 12.94 -6.85 0.85
CA PHE A 45 12.42 -7.64 1.97
C PHE A 45 10.92 -7.42 2.19
N LEU A 46 10.47 -6.18 2.19
CA LEU A 46 9.03 -5.86 2.35
C LEU A 46 8.20 -6.40 1.18
N GLN A 47 8.70 -6.28 -0.05
CA GLN A 47 8.03 -6.83 -1.23
C GLN A 47 7.91 -8.36 -1.15
N ASP A 48 8.96 -9.05 -0.74
CA ASP A 48 8.94 -10.51 -0.58
C ASP A 48 8.01 -10.92 0.56
N MET A 49 8.00 -10.20 1.66
CA MET A 49 7.10 -10.45 2.78
C MET A 49 5.63 -10.30 2.37
N ILE A 50 5.29 -9.23 1.66
CA ILE A 50 3.92 -9.02 1.13
C ILE A 50 3.55 -10.15 0.17
N ARG A 51 4.44 -10.50 -0.77
CA ARG A 51 4.20 -11.57 -1.75
C ARG A 51 3.96 -12.92 -1.06
N GLN A 52 4.77 -13.27 -0.08
CA GLN A 52 4.62 -14.53 0.66
C GLN A 52 3.33 -14.54 1.48
N THR A 53 3.00 -13.44 2.14
CA THR A 53 1.75 -13.33 2.91
C THR A 53 0.52 -13.48 2.02
N LEU A 54 0.50 -12.80 0.87
CA LEU A 54 -0.59 -12.93 -0.09
C LEU A 54 -0.68 -14.36 -0.64
N ALA A 55 0.45 -14.99 -0.97
CA ALA A 55 0.46 -16.38 -1.44
C ALA A 55 -0.10 -17.35 -0.38
N GLN A 56 0.24 -17.16 0.88
CA GLN A 56 -0.31 -17.96 1.99
C GLN A 56 -1.82 -17.74 2.16
N LEU A 57 -2.28 -16.49 2.08
CA LEU A 57 -3.70 -16.16 2.16
C LEU A 57 -4.48 -16.81 1.01
N HIS A 58 -3.96 -16.75 -0.20
CA HIS A 58 -4.57 -17.40 -1.37
C HIS A 58 -4.61 -18.93 -1.24
N ALA A 59 -3.61 -19.53 -0.60
CA ALA A 59 -3.57 -20.98 -0.39
C ALA A 59 -4.60 -21.47 0.65
N LEU A 60 -5.09 -20.59 1.51
CA LEU A 60 -6.11 -20.92 2.51
C LEU A 60 -7.53 -21.02 1.90
N ASP A 61 -7.69 -20.58 0.65
CA ASP A 61 -8.97 -20.56 -0.09
C ASP A 61 -10.16 -20.12 0.80
N PRO A 62 -10.14 -18.92 1.35
CA PRO A 62 -11.19 -18.46 2.21
C PRO A 62 -12.44 -18.19 1.39
N VAL A 63 -13.30 -19.17 1.31
CA VAL A 63 -14.65 -19.00 0.75
C VAL A 63 -15.48 -18.26 1.78
N CYS A 64 -15.50 -16.94 1.71
CA CYS A 64 -16.47 -16.13 2.44
C CYS A 64 -17.76 -16.11 1.62
N ASP A 65 -18.61 -17.10 1.79
CA ASP A 65 -19.98 -17.03 1.30
C ASP A 65 -20.80 -16.19 2.29
N ASP A 66 -20.81 -14.88 2.05
CA ASP A 66 -21.59 -13.92 2.85
C ASP A 66 -23.05 -13.82 2.41
N GLY A 67 -23.47 -14.64 1.44
CA GLY A 67 -24.80 -14.56 0.82
C GLY A 67 -25.00 -13.29 -0.03
N LEU A 68 -24.04 -12.38 -0.06
CA LEU A 68 -24.04 -11.19 -0.91
C LEU A 68 -23.69 -11.62 -2.35
N PHE A 69 -24.51 -11.24 -3.31
CA PHE A 69 -24.27 -11.56 -4.72
C PHE A 69 -24.18 -13.07 -5.05
N PRO A 70 -25.18 -13.90 -4.70
CA PRO A 70 -25.09 -15.35 -4.83
C PRO A 70 -24.94 -15.83 -6.29
N SER A 71 -25.37 -15.00 -7.25
CA SER A 71 -25.27 -15.31 -8.69
C SER A 71 -23.89 -15.04 -9.30
N PHE A 72 -22.96 -14.46 -8.54
CA PHE A 72 -21.62 -14.12 -9.01
C PHE A 72 -20.56 -15.04 -8.39
N THR A 73 -19.67 -15.53 -9.22
CA THR A 73 -18.52 -16.33 -8.76
C THR A 73 -17.42 -15.46 -8.15
N LYS A 74 -17.30 -14.19 -8.60
CA LYS A 74 -16.34 -13.21 -8.12
C LYS A 74 -16.97 -11.82 -8.09
N VAL A 75 -16.63 -11.03 -7.11
CA VAL A 75 -17.05 -9.63 -6.97
C VAL A 75 -15.84 -8.79 -6.58
N TYR A 76 -15.37 -7.99 -7.51
CA TYR A 76 -14.20 -7.14 -7.29
C TYR A 76 -14.59 -5.74 -6.83
N LEU A 77 -13.94 -5.28 -5.76
CA LEU A 77 -13.98 -3.91 -5.30
C LEU A 77 -12.64 -3.26 -5.63
N ALA A 78 -12.67 -2.22 -6.43
CA ALA A 78 -11.47 -1.44 -6.76
C ALA A 78 -11.47 -0.14 -5.95
N ASP A 79 -10.37 0.14 -5.28
CA ASP A 79 -10.16 1.39 -4.54
C ASP A 79 -8.86 2.05 -4.93
N ARG A 80 -8.84 3.38 -4.78
CA ARG A 80 -7.72 4.23 -5.14
C ARG A 80 -7.41 5.22 -4.03
N THR A 81 -6.17 5.23 -3.57
CA THR A 81 -5.69 6.19 -2.59
C THR A 81 -4.54 7.02 -3.15
N GLY A 82 -4.70 8.35 -3.18
CA GLY A 82 -3.67 9.29 -3.62
C GLY A 82 -2.73 9.66 -2.48
N LEU A 83 -1.43 9.67 -2.76
CA LEU A 83 -0.37 10.04 -1.84
C LEU A 83 0.41 11.22 -2.41
N ALA A 84 0.42 12.36 -1.73
CA ALA A 84 1.31 13.46 -2.08
C ALA A 84 2.77 13.10 -1.76
N LEU A 85 3.65 13.35 -2.71
CA LEU A 85 5.07 13.06 -2.57
C LEU A 85 5.89 14.37 -2.56
N PRO A 86 7.10 14.36 -1.98
CA PRO A 86 8.02 15.49 -2.06
C PRO A 86 8.29 15.87 -3.53
N GLU A 87 8.37 17.17 -3.82
CA GLU A 87 8.55 17.71 -5.18
C GLU A 87 9.77 17.12 -5.91
N ALA A 88 10.82 16.75 -5.18
CA ALA A 88 11.99 16.06 -5.72
C ALA A 88 11.67 14.74 -6.48
N ARG A 89 10.49 14.17 -6.26
CA ARG A 89 10.00 12.96 -6.94
C ARG A 89 9.17 13.23 -8.20
N HIS A 90 8.97 14.51 -8.56
CA HIS A 90 8.13 14.90 -9.70
C HIS A 90 8.49 14.21 -11.02
N LYS A 91 9.78 13.99 -11.30
CA LYS A 91 10.21 13.32 -12.54
C LYS A 91 9.74 11.88 -12.65
N THR A 92 9.68 11.15 -11.52
CA THR A 92 9.28 9.74 -11.49
C THR A 92 7.78 9.57 -11.23
N PHE A 93 7.24 10.45 -10.40
CA PHE A 93 5.85 10.44 -9.97
C PHE A 93 5.24 11.83 -10.16
N PRO A 94 4.93 12.24 -11.39
CA PRO A 94 4.24 13.50 -11.61
C PRO A 94 2.87 13.51 -10.92
N GLY A 95 2.53 14.66 -10.33
CA GLY A 95 1.26 14.88 -9.66
C GLY A 95 0.10 15.06 -10.62
N ALA A 96 -1.10 15.26 -10.09
CA ALA A 96 -2.34 15.40 -10.88
C ALA A 96 -2.45 16.74 -11.63
N GLY A 97 -1.57 17.70 -11.35
CA GLY A 97 -1.61 19.04 -11.95
C GLY A 97 -2.51 20.03 -11.18
N GLY A 98 -2.61 21.26 -11.70
CA GLY A 98 -3.37 22.34 -11.05
C GLY A 98 -2.77 22.75 -9.70
N SER A 99 -3.61 22.99 -8.70
CA SER A 99 -3.21 23.35 -7.33
C SER A 99 -2.81 22.15 -6.46
N ALA A 100 -2.87 20.93 -7.02
CA ALA A 100 -2.46 19.72 -6.34
C ALA A 100 -0.93 19.65 -6.18
N ALA A 101 -0.44 18.70 -5.37
CA ALA A 101 0.98 18.48 -5.19
C ALA A 101 1.67 18.21 -6.54
N LYS A 102 2.84 18.82 -6.77
CA LYS A 102 3.63 18.64 -8.00
C LYS A 102 4.08 17.19 -8.23
N ALA A 103 4.26 16.42 -7.15
CA ALA A 103 4.57 15.01 -7.21
C ALA A 103 3.54 14.22 -6.40
N GLY A 104 3.12 13.08 -6.93
CA GLY A 104 2.17 12.23 -6.25
C GLY A 104 2.11 10.83 -6.83
N ALA A 105 1.81 9.87 -5.99
CA ALA A 105 1.57 8.48 -6.36
C ALA A 105 0.15 8.10 -6.03
N THR A 106 -0.39 7.17 -6.79
CA THR A 106 -1.65 6.52 -6.50
C THR A 106 -1.40 5.06 -6.19
N MET A 107 -1.93 4.61 -5.08
CA MET A 107 -2.03 3.21 -4.73
C MET A 107 -3.41 2.71 -5.19
N GLN A 108 -3.40 1.72 -6.05
CA GLN A 108 -4.61 1.04 -6.50
C GLN A 108 -4.65 -0.35 -5.91
N ALA A 109 -5.80 -0.74 -5.38
CA ALA A 109 -6.04 -2.04 -4.82
C ALA A 109 -7.33 -2.62 -5.41
N VAL A 110 -7.30 -3.89 -5.78
CA VAL A 110 -8.48 -4.65 -6.18
C VAL A 110 -8.65 -5.77 -5.18
N TRP A 111 -9.79 -5.79 -4.54
CA TRP A 111 -10.17 -6.77 -3.53
C TRP A 111 -11.32 -7.63 -4.06
N ASP A 112 -11.17 -8.94 -3.98
CA ASP A 112 -12.26 -9.88 -4.27
C ASP A 112 -13.08 -10.09 -2.99
N SER A 113 -14.31 -9.61 -2.99
CA SER A 113 -15.19 -9.70 -1.85
C SER A 113 -15.63 -11.12 -1.54
N LYS A 114 -15.62 -12.04 -2.52
CA LYS A 114 -15.99 -13.44 -2.32
C LYS A 114 -14.89 -14.25 -1.60
N SER A 115 -13.65 -14.05 -1.98
CA SER A 115 -12.51 -14.70 -1.33
C SER A 115 -11.93 -13.90 -0.15
N SER A 116 -12.35 -12.64 0.04
CA SER A 116 -11.75 -11.69 1.00
C SER A 116 -10.26 -11.49 0.79
N LEU A 117 -9.77 -11.62 -0.45
CA LEU A 117 -8.36 -11.49 -0.80
C LEU A 117 -8.11 -10.30 -1.73
N PHE A 118 -6.92 -9.73 -1.63
CA PHE A 118 -6.44 -8.77 -2.61
C PHE A 118 -6.00 -9.51 -3.88
N GLY A 119 -6.65 -9.21 -5.00
CA GLY A 119 -6.29 -9.76 -6.32
C GLY A 119 -5.18 -8.96 -7.00
N HIS A 120 -5.12 -7.65 -6.77
CA HIS A 120 -4.16 -6.76 -7.42
C HIS A 120 -3.74 -5.61 -6.53
N PHE A 121 -2.47 -5.20 -6.66
CA PHE A 121 -1.91 -4.04 -5.98
C PHE A 121 -0.94 -3.32 -6.92
N ALA A 122 -1.16 -2.03 -7.17
CA ALA A 122 -0.29 -1.24 -8.02
C ALA A 122 0.01 0.14 -7.40
N LEU A 123 1.23 0.62 -7.60
CA LEU A 123 1.64 1.98 -7.30
C LEU A 123 1.98 2.70 -8.62
N THR A 124 1.26 3.77 -8.92
CA THR A 124 1.37 4.48 -10.18
C THR A 124 1.52 5.98 -9.96
N PRO A 125 2.07 6.74 -10.93
CA PRO A 125 2.03 8.20 -10.89
C PRO A 125 0.59 8.71 -10.82
N TRP A 126 0.39 9.83 -10.11
CA TRP A 126 -0.94 10.40 -9.86
C TRP A 126 -1.65 10.93 -11.12
N ASN A 127 -0.87 11.28 -12.15
CA ASN A 127 -1.41 11.78 -13.41
C ASN A 127 -1.94 10.67 -14.35
N ILE A 128 -1.85 9.40 -13.97
CA ILE A 128 -2.36 8.30 -14.78
C ILE A 128 -3.85 8.09 -14.45
N PRO A 129 -4.75 8.18 -15.44
CA PRO A 129 -6.18 7.97 -15.22
C PRO A 129 -6.50 6.50 -14.93
N ASP A 130 -7.53 6.26 -14.09
CA ASP A 130 -7.93 4.94 -13.59
C ASP A 130 -8.36 3.96 -14.69
N GLN A 131 -8.93 4.47 -15.77
CA GLN A 131 -9.45 3.67 -16.87
C GLN A 131 -8.42 2.75 -17.53
N ARG A 132 -7.12 3.06 -17.40
CA ARG A 132 -6.04 2.21 -17.95
C ARG A 132 -5.80 0.93 -17.13
N TYR A 133 -6.35 0.83 -15.94
CA TYR A 133 -6.10 -0.29 -15.03
C TYR A 133 -7.30 -1.19 -14.82
N SER A 134 -8.51 -0.76 -15.21
CA SER A 134 -9.71 -1.60 -15.13
C SER A 134 -9.59 -2.87 -15.96
N ASP A 135 -8.84 -2.83 -17.05
CA ASP A 135 -8.67 -3.99 -17.95
C ASP A 135 -7.56 -4.95 -17.53
N GLN A 136 -6.65 -4.55 -16.63
CA GLN A 136 -5.51 -5.38 -16.20
C GLN A 136 -5.78 -6.16 -14.91
N GLY A 137 -6.83 -5.85 -14.18
CA GLY A 137 -7.16 -6.48 -12.91
C GLY A 137 -8.17 -7.63 -12.98
N VAL A 138 -8.66 -7.98 -14.17
CA VAL A 138 -9.77 -8.94 -14.38
C VAL A 138 -9.35 -10.11 -15.29
N ALA A 139 -8.07 -10.42 -15.36
CA ALA A 139 -7.58 -11.59 -16.10
C ALA A 139 -7.26 -12.75 -15.14
#